data_9181035e43937d284cdb27598707236f
#
_entry.id   9181035e43937d284cdb27598707236f
#
_cell.length_a   1.000
_cell.length_b   1.000
_cell.length_c   1.000
_cell.angle_alpha   90.00
_cell.angle_beta   90.00
_cell.angle_gamma   90.00
#
_symmetry.space_group_name_H-M   'P 1'
#
loop_
_entity.id
_entity.type
_entity.pdbx_description
1 polymer ?
#
loop_
_entity_poly.entity_id
_entity_poly.type
_entity_poly.pdbx_seq_one_letter_code
_entity_poly.pdbx_strand_id
1 'polypeptide(L)'
;MPRFPRFLSGLALMLALPLSGCLDTGPDVVCVDVDRVLSQSRAAQQANEHLAKVQAILQNGLDVYQEELKKSPEEKREQELRQGLAVLQRQLVLEQAAARDVVSKHMLARIEAWRAGKGDVAVIARQNVLSAPASMDITAEIISLMDAGSVQFAELPKVSIRTHADGPDEKAGKEEKTGKEEKAGKNGKNDKGAKNEKK
;
A
#
# COMPACT_ATOMS: atom_id res chain seq x y z
N MET A 1 33.86 -77.24 -39.79
CA MET A 1 34.08 -77.23 -38.30
C MET A 1 35.22 -76.30 -38.03
N PRO A 2 34.99 -75.21 -37.45
CA PRO A 2 35.82 -74.79 -36.29
C PRO A 2 35.00 -73.99 -35.26
N ARG A 3 35.53 -74.00 -34.10
CA ARG A 3 35.06 -73.70 -32.77
C ARG A 3 35.02 -72.22 -32.46
N PHE A 4 33.90 -71.74 -31.81
CA PHE A 4 33.79 -70.46 -31.17
C PHE A 4 34.50 -70.37 -29.84
N PRO A 5 35.16 -69.28 -29.49
CA PRO A 5 35.36 -68.91 -28.11
C PRO A 5 34.38 -67.78 -27.66
N ARG A 6 33.72 -68.07 -26.57
CA ARG A 6 32.94 -67.12 -25.75
C ARG A 6 33.87 -66.14 -25.07
N PHE A 7 33.75 -64.85 -25.39
CA PHE A 7 34.31 -63.80 -24.53
C PHE A 7 33.16 -63.08 -23.83
N LEU A 8 33.05 -63.40 -22.54
CA LEU A 8 32.36 -62.61 -21.54
C LEU A 8 33.15 -61.31 -21.30
N SER A 9 32.69 -60.20 -21.79
CA SER A 9 33.17 -58.88 -21.37
C SER A 9 32.08 -58.22 -20.55
N GLY A 10 32.30 -58.21 -19.27
CA GLY A 10 31.47 -57.44 -18.32
C GLY A 10 31.61 -55.96 -18.56
N LEU A 11 30.53 -55.34 -18.99
CA LEU A 11 30.39 -53.89 -19.08
C LEU A 11 29.86 -53.40 -17.73
N ALA A 12 30.75 -53.01 -16.82
CA ALA A 12 30.42 -52.27 -15.63
C ALA A 12 30.06 -50.86 -16.00
N LEU A 13 28.76 -50.58 -16.15
CA LEU A 13 28.22 -49.24 -16.36
C LEU A 13 28.22 -48.51 -15.01
N MET A 14 29.29 -47.77 -14.74
CA MET A 14 29.34 -46.79 -13.67
C MET A 14 28.39 -45.66 -13.97
N LEU A 15 27.21 -45.68 -13.34
CA LEU A 15 26.23 -44.63 -13.31
C LEU A 15 26.74 -43.50 -12.40
N ALA A 16 27.58 -42.61 -12.92
CA ALA A 16 27.94 -41.36 -12.26
C ALA A 16 26.76 -40.43 -12.34
N LEU A 17 25.92 -40.38 -11.31
CA LEU A 17 24.93 -39.35 -11.10
C LEU A 17 25.67 -38.05 -10.76
N PRO A 18 25.58 -36.99 -11.58
CA PRO A 18 26.00 -35.69 -11.14
C PRO A 18 24.99 -35.20 -10.09
N LEU A 19 25.39 -35.25 -8.82
CA LEU A 19 24.75 -34.47 -7.77
C LEU A 19 25.08 -32.97 -8.04
N SER A 20 24.50 -32.41 -9.07
CA SER A 20 24.42 -30.97 -9.23
C SER A 20 23.32 -30.47 -8.32
N GLY A 21 23.54 -30.57 -7.02
CA GLY A 21 22.83 -29.77 -6.05
C GLY A 21 23.28 -28.32 -6.26
N CYS A 22 22.61 -27.59 -7.13
CA CYS A 22 22.64 -26.14 -7.08
C CYS A 22 22.00 -25.77 -5.74
N LEU A 23 22.81 -25.60 -4.73
CA LEU A 23 22.48 -24.76 -3.60
C LEU A 23 22.36 -23.36 -4.19
N ASP A 24 21.13 -22.97 -4.54
CA ASP A 24 20.79 -21.59 -4.84
C ASP A 24 20.88 -20.84 -3.51
N THR A 25 22.12 -20.55 -3.12
CA THR A 25 22.41 -19.68 -1.99
C THR A 25 22.33 -18.23 -2.48
N GLY A 26 21.11 -17.82 -2.85
CA GLY A 26 20.83 -16.42 -3.01
C GLY A 26 21.10 -15.66 -1.69
N PRO A 27 21.24 -14.35 -1.71
CA PRO A 27 21.46 -13.62 -0.47
C PRO A 27 20.22 -13.72 0.44
N ASP A 28 20.45 -14.04 1.71
CA ASP A 28 19.40 -14.09 2.74
C ASP A 28 18.75 -12.73 3.00
N VAL A 29 19.40 -11.65 2.55
CA VAL A 29 18.95 -10.27 2.68
C VAL A 29 19.11 -9.55 1.35
N VAL A 30 18.07 -8.83 0.94
CA VAL A 30 18.08 -7.96 -0.24
C VAL A 30 17.60 -6.57 0.13
N CYS A 31 17.89 -5.58 -0.70
CA CYS A 31 17.46 -4.21 -0.45
C CYS A 31 16.62 -3.65 -1.61
N VAL A 32 15.69 -2.75 -1.24
CA VAL A 32 14.83 -1.99 -2.16
C VAL A 32 14.98 -0.51 -1.87
N ASP A 33 15.24 0.28 -2.90
CA ASP A 33 15.17 1.73 -2.85
C ASP A 33 13.70 2.16 -2.96
N VAL A 34 13.10 2.39 -1.79
CA VAL A 34 11.68 2.75 -1.66
C VAL A 34 11.37 4.05 -2.38
N ASP A 35 12.22 5.06 -2.25
CA ASP A 35 11.99 6.37 -2.88
C ASP A 35 12.04 6.28 -4.40
N ARG A 36 12.94 5.47 -4.92
CA ARG A 36 13.03 5.20 -6.36
C ARG A 36 11.80 4.45 -6.87
N VAL A 37 11.31 3.44 -6.15
CA VAL A 37 10.08 2.72 -6.50
C VAL A 37 8.88 3.67 -6.49
N LEU A 38 8.74 4.49 -5.43
CA LEU A 38 7.63 5.43 -5.27
C LEU A 38 7.67 6.63 -6.23
N SER A 39 8.80 6.87 -6.91
CA SER A 39 8.93 7.96 -7.90
C SER A 39 8.92 7.48 -9.35
N GLN A 40 9.40 6.27 -9.63
CA GLN A 40 9.62 5.80 -11.00
C GLN A 40 8.57 4.79 -11.50
N SER A 41 7.83 4.12 -10.60
CA SER A 41 6.83 3.14 -11.01
C SER A 41 5.63 3.80 -11.73
N ARG A 42 4.97 3.02 -12.60
CA ARG A 42 3.72 3.43 -13.25
C ARG A 42 2.64 3.79 -12.23
N ALA A 43 2.56 3.06 -11.11
CA ALA A 43 1.63 3.37 -10.04
C ALA A 43 1.87 4.77 -9.44
N ALA A 44 3.14 5.18 -9.29
CA ALA A 44 3.49 6.54 -8.85
C ALA A 44 3.11 7.61 -9.89
N GLN A 45 3.30 7.32 -11.17
CA GLN A 45 2.87 8.23 -12.24
C GLN A 45 1.35 8.40 -12.25
N GLN A 46 0.59 7.31 -12.11
CA GLN A 46 -0.88 7.36 -11.99
C GLN A 46 -1.34 8.13 -10.75
N ALA A 47 -0.62 8.00 -9.62
CA ALA A 47 -0.89 8.80 -8.43
C ALA A 47 -0.71 10.30 -8.70
N ASN A 48 0.37 10.68 -9.38
CA ASN A 48 0.62 12.08 -9.75
C ASN A 48 -0.45 12.62 -10.70
N GLU A 49 -0.89 11.84 -11.68
CA GLU A 49 -1.99 12.21 -12.59
C GLU A 49 -3.32 12.36 -11.83
N HIS A 50 -3.61 11.47 -10.89
CA HIS A 50 -4.78 11.57 -10.04
C HIS A 50 -4.74 12.84 -9.19
N LEU A 51 -3.62 13.12 -8.53
CA LEU A 51 -3.43 14.33 -7.71
C LEU A 51 -3.48 15.61 -8.54
N ALA A 52 -3.01 15.61 -9.78
CA ALA A 52 -3.15 16.76 -10.68
C ALA A 52 -4.63 17.06 -10.98
N LYS A 53 -5.46 16.02 -11.17
CA LYS A 53 -6.92 16.18 -11.35
C LYS A 53 -7.58 16.69 -10.08
N VAL A 54 -7.21 16.15 -8.91
CA VAL A 54 -7.68 16.65 -7.60
C VAL A 54 -7.35 18.13 -7.45
N GLN A 55 -6.10 18.51 -7.72
CA GLN A 55 -5.64 19.89 -7.60
C GLN A 55 -6.41 20.83 -8.52
N ALA A 56 -6.67 20.44 -9.77
CA ALA A 56 -7.47 21.19 -10.70
C ALA A 56 -8.92 21.40 -10.21
N ILE A 57 -9.54 20.37 -9.62
CA ILE A 57 -10.89 20.46 -9.05
C ILE A 57 -10.91 21.41 -7.85
N LEU A 58 -9.93 21.30 -6.95
CA LEU A 58 -9.85 22.16 -5.77
C LEU A 58 -9.58 23.62 -6.16
N GLN A 59 -8.73 23.86 -7.18
CA GLN A 59 -8.47 25.20 -7.71
C GLN A 59 -9.73 25.80 -8.33
N ASN A 60 -10.43 25.08 -9.18
CA ASN A 60 -11.70 25.54 -9.75
C ASN A 60 -12.74 25.84 -8.65
N GLY A 61 -12.80 24.98 -7.62
CA GLY A 61 -13.65 25.24 -6.46
C GLY A 61 -13.29 26.52 -5.72
N LEU A 62 -12.00 26.81 -5.58
CA LEU A 62 -11.53 28.07 -4.99
C LEU A 62 -11.93 29.29 -5.82
N ASP A 63 -11.77 29.21 -7.14
CA ASP A 63 -12.10 30.30 -8.05
C ASP A 63 -13.61 30.65 -7.98
N VAL A 64 -14.47 29.60 -8.01
CA VAL A 64 -15.91 29.78 -7.84
C VAL A 64 -16.24 30.34 -6.45
N TYR A 65 -15.57 29.87 -5.40
CA TYR A 65 -15.78 30.39 -4.04
C TYR A 65 -15.39 31.84 -3.90
N GLN A 66 -14.30 32.27 -4.53
CA GLN A 66 -13.90 33.69 -4.54
C GLN A 66 -14.92 34.59 -5.25
N GLU A 67 -15.52 34.12 -6.35
CA GLU A 67 -16.59 34.85 -7.02
C GLU A 67 -17.84 34.98 -6.14
N GLU A 68 -18.22 33.92 -5.44
CA GLU A 68 -19.34 33.98 -4.49
C GLU A 68 -19.06 34.95 -3.31
N LEU A 69 -17.83 34.96 -2.81
CA LEU A 69 -17.42 35.84 -1.73
C LEU A 69 -17.56 37.34 -2.09
N LYS A 70 -17.49 37.71 -3.38
CA LYS A 70 -17.72 39.10 -3.80
C LYS A 70 -19.12 39.58 -3.46
N LYS A 71 -20.07 38.68 -3.27
CA LYS A 71 -21.46 38.97 -2.87
C LYS A 71 -21.62 39.14 -1.35
N SER A 72 -20.64 38.68 -0.57
CA SER A 72 -20.64 38.82 0.88
C SER A 72 -20.20 40.21 1.34
N PRO A 73 -20.61 40.66 2.56
CA PRO A 73 -20.11 41.90 3.15
C PRO A 73 -18.59 41.91 3.25
N GLU A 74 -17.96 43.03 2.94
CA GLU A 74 -16.50 43.18 2.84
C GLU A 74 -15.78 42.79 4.13
N GLU A 75 -16.35 43.12 5.28
CA GLU A 75 -15.82 42.83 6.62
C GLU A 75 -15.65 41.34 6.88
N LYS A 76 -16.43 40.44 6.23
CA LYS A 76 -16.40 38.99 6.42
C LYS A 76 -15.58 38.26 5.36
N ARG A 77 -15.37 38.87 4.18
CA ARG A 77 -14.74 38.19 3.03
C ARG A 77 -13.38 37.61 3.34
N GLU A 78 -12.55 38.36 4.04
CA GLU A 78 -11.19 37.88 4.34
C GLU A 78 -11.20 36.66 5.29
N GLN A 79 -12.08 36.69 6.28
CA GLN A 79 -12.21 35.57 7.23
C GLN A 79 -12.77 34.32 6.52
N GLU A 80 -13.80 34.48 5.70
CA GLU A 80 -14.41 33.40 4.93
C GLU A 80 -13.42 32.79 3.93
N LEU A 81 -12.65 33.66 3.22
CA LEU A 81 -11.61 33.19 2.31
C LEU A 81 -10.54 32.37 3.02
N ARG A 82 -10.06 32.82 4.19
CA ARG A 82 -9.08 32.06 4.99
C ARG A 82 -9.63 30.69 5.42
N GLN A 83 -10.89 30.64 5.82
CA GLN A 83 -11.54 29.38 6.20
C GLN A 83 -11.67 28.42 5.00
N GLY A 84 -12.11 28.92 3.84
CA GLY A 84 -12.21 28.14 2.62
C GLY A 84 -10.87 27.58 2.17
N LEU A 85 -9.83 28.42 2.17
CA LEU A 85 -8.47 27.99 1.85
C LEU A 85 -7.97 26.90 2.79
N ALA A 86 -8.21 27.02 4.10
CA ALA A 86 -7.81 26.00 5.08
C ALA A 86 -8.51 24.66 4.82
N VAL A 87 -9.79 24.66 4.44
CA VAL A 87 -10.53 23.45 4.09
C VAL A 87 -9.94 22.79 2.84
N LEU A 88 -9.69 23.56 1.78
CA LEU A 88 -9.12 23.04 0.53
C LEU A 88 -7.70 22.50 0.72
N GLN A 89 -6.87 23.19 1.51
CA GLN A 89 -5.53 22.71 1.86
C GLN A 89 -5.58 21.38 2.63
N ARG A 90 -6.48 21.29 3.60
CA ARG A 90 -6.67 20.05 4.35
C ARG A 90 -7.10 18.91 3.43
N GLN A 91 -8.05 19.17 2.52
CA GLN A 91 -8.49 18.17 1.55
C GLN A 91 -7.33 17.70 0.66
N LEU A 92 -6.52 18.62 0.13
CA LEU A 92 -5.36 18.26 -0.68
C LEU A 92 -4.37 17.37 0.07
N VAL A 93 -4.10 17.65 1.35
CA VAL A 93 -3.21 16.84 2.19
C VAL A 93 -3.79 15.44 2.38
N LEU A 94 -5.10 15.32 2.60
CA LEU A 94 -5.76 14.01 2.73
C LEU A 94 -5.69 13.20 1.43
N GLU A 95 -5.92 13.83 0.29
CA GLU A 95 -5.81 13.17 -1.03
C GLU A 95 -4.38 12.72 -1.33
N GLN A 96 -3.38 13.55 -1.00
CA GLN A 96 -1.98 13.17 -1.13
C GLN A 96 -1.62 11.96 -0.25
N ALA A 97 -2.09 11.96 0.99
CA ALA A 97 -1.87 10.85 1.91
C ALA A 97 -2.54 9.56 1.40
N ALA A 98 -3.79 9.65 0.92
CA ALA A 98 -4.53 8.52 0.38
C ALA A 98 -3.86 7.95 -0.89
N ALA A 99 -3.44 8.81 -1.82
CA ALA A 99 -2.75 8.38 -3.03
C ALA A 99 -1.42 7.69 -2.71
N ARG A 100 -0.65 8.23 -1.77
CA ARG A 100 0.60 7.63 -1.30
C ARG A 100 0.38 6.27 -0.64
N ASP A 101 -0.65 6.13 0.17
CA ASP A 101 -1.02 4.87 0.82
C ASP A 101 -1.35 3.79 -0.21
N VAL A 102 -2.11 4.10 -1.26
CA VAL A 102 -2.42 3.18 -2.36
C VAL A 102 -1.15 2.67 -3.03
N VAL A 103 -0.22 3.56 -3.39
CA VAL A 103 1.06 3.17 -4.04
C VAL A 103 1.92 2.35 -3.10
N SER A 104 2.02 2.74 -1.82
CA SER A 104 2.80 2.02 -0.82
C SER A 104 2.27 0.63 -0.55
N LYS A 105 0.96 0.46 -0.42
CA LYS A 105 0.31 -0.86 -0.27
C LYS A 105 0.55 -1.75 -1.49
N HIS A 106 0.46 -1.17 -2.69
CA HIS A 106 0.76 -1.90 -3.92
C HIS A 106 2.21 -2.37 -3.95
N MET A 107 3.17 -1.52 -3.58
CA MET A 107 4.59 -1.88 -3.48
C MET A 107 4.81 -3.02 -2.48
N LEU A 108 4.27 -2.91 -1.27
CA LEU A 108 4.41 -3.95 -0.26
C LEU A 108 3.84 -5.29 -0.74
N ALA A 109 2.69 -5.28 -1.40
CA ALA A 109 2.10 -6.50 -1.97
C ALA A 109 3.00 -7.13 -3.05
N ARG A 110 3.70 -6.32 -3.86
CA ARG A 110 4.65 -6.82 -4.86
C ARG A 110 5.92 -7.37 -4.23
N ILE A 111 6.43 -6.72 -3.19
CA ILE A 111 7.56 -7.22 -2.40
C ILE A 111 7.24 -8.58 -1.78
N GLU A 112 6.07 -8.72 -1.15
CA GLU A 112 5.64 -9.99 -0.57
C GLU A 112 5.46 -11.09 -1.63
N ALA A 113 4.86 -10.76 -2.78
CA ALA A 113 4.73 -11.72 -3.88
C ALA A 113 6.09 -12.16 -4.43
N TRP A 114 7.04 -11.24 -4.53
CA TRP A 114 8.42 -11.54 -4.93
C TRP A 114 9.10 -12.45 -3.91
N ARG A 115 8.98 -12.13 -2.62
CA ARG A 115 9.56 -12.88 -1.52
C ARG A 115 9.03 -14.31 -1.41
N ALA A 116 7.73 -14.51 -1.62
CA ALA A 116 7.07 -15.81 -1.49
C ALA A 116 7.69 -16.92 -2.36
N GLY A 117 8.34 -16.55 -3.47
CA GLY A 117 9.05 -17.51 -4.35
C GLY A 117 10.54 -17.71 -4.04
N LYS A 118 11.07 -17.06 -2.99
CA LYS A 118 12.53 -16.98 -2.73
C LYS A 118 12.98 -17.62 -1.41
N GLY A 119 12.09 -18.29 -0.66
CA GLY A 119 12.41 -18.88 0.63
C GLY A 119 12.56 -17.85 1.76
N ASP A 120 13.52 -18.05 2.66
CA ASP A 120 13.73 -17.22 3.86
C ASP A 120 14.58 -15.97 3.55
N VAL A 121 14.09 -15.12 2.66
CA VAL A 121 14.78 -13.87 2.29
C VAL A 121 14.14 -12.68 3.02
N ALA A 122 14.96 -11.86 3.67
CA ALA A 122 14.56 -10.58 4.24
C ALA A 122 14.72 -9.45 3.22
N VAL A 123 13.70 -8.59 3.10
CA VAL A 123 13.76 -7.39 2.26
C VAL A 123 13.83 -6.17 3.15
N ILE A 124 14.85 -5.35 3.00
CA ILE A 124 15.07 -4.13 3.79
C ILE A 124 15.13 -2.90 2.88
N ALA A 125 14.76 -1.75 3.43
CA ALA A 125 14.86 -0.50 2.70
C ALA A 125 16.33 -0.09 2.52
N ARG A 126 16.72 0.30 1.30
CA ARG A 126 18.11 0.66 0.96
C ARG A 126 18.69 1.77 1.85
N GLN A 127 17.87 2.74 2.25
CA GLN A 127 18.30 3.82 3.15
C GLN A 127 18.76 3.33 4.53
N ASN A 128 18.43 2.12 4.91
CA ASN A 128 18.84 1.50 6.17
C ASN A 128 20.11 0.65 6.02
N VAL A 129 20.72 0.62 4.82
CA VAL A 129 21.89 -0.18 4.50
C VAL A 129 23.07 0.74 4.20
N LEU A 130 24.14 0.66 4.98
CA LEU A 130 25.33 1.48 4.77
C LEU A 130 26.09 1.12 3.49
N SER A 131 26.16 -0.18 3.18
CA SER A 131 26.80 -0.68 1.96
C SER A 131 26.23 -2.05 1.61
N ALA A 132 25.96 -2.27 0.33
CA ALA A 132 25.54 -3.55 -0.20
C ALA A 132 26.06 -3.72 -1.64
N PRO A 133 26.43 -4.96 -2.05
CA PRO A 133 26.73 -5.23 -3.45
C PRO A 133 25.48 -5.04 -4.33
N ALA A 134 25.69 -4.71 -5.60
CA ALA A 134 24.60 -4.47 -6.54
C ALA A 134 23.67 -5.69 -6.71
N SER A 135 24.18 -6.90 -6.48
CA SER A 135 23.39 -8.14 -6.55
C SER A 135 22.32 -8.27 -5.46
N MET A 136 22.40 -7.46 -4.40
CA MET A 136 21.37 -7.42 -3.35
C MET A 136 20.27 -6.38 -3.64
N ASP A 137 20.42 -5.55 -4.65
CA ASP A 137 19.45 -4.49 -5.00
C ASP A 137 18.40 -5.04 -5.98
N ILE A 138 17.18 -5.26 -5.48
CA ILE A 138 16.04 -5.75 -6.26
C ILE A 138 15.10 -4.63 -6.71
N THR A 139 15.49 -3.36 -6.58
CA THR A 139 14.63 -2.20 -6.87
C THR A 139 14.02 -2.26 -8.29
N ALA A 140 14.83 -2.60 -9.30
CA ALA A 140 14.35 -2.67 -10.67
C ALA A 140 13.33 -3.80 -10.87
N GLU A 141 13.50 -4.95 -10.20
CA GLU A 141 12.55 -6.05 -10.24
C GLU A 141 11.22 -5.65 -9.61
N ILE A 142 11.25 -4.97 -8.47
CA ILE A 142 10.03 -4.49 -7.80
C ILE A 142 9.31 -3.44 -8.65
N ILE A 143 10.02 -2.50 -9.28
CA ILE A 143 9.41 -1.54 -10.22
C ILE A 143 8.71 -2.30 -11.36
N SER A 144 9.37 -3.29 -11.97
CA SER A 144 8.79 -4.09 -13.04
C SER A 144 7.52 -4.83 -12.60
N LEU A 145 7.51 -5.39 -11.37
CA LEU A 145 6.33 -6.05 -10.81
C LEU A 145 5.19 -5.07 -10.49
N MET A 146 5.51 -3.84 -10.08
CA MET A 146 4.52 -2.79 -9.88
C MET A 146 3.90 -2.36 -11.22
N ASP A 147 4.73 -2.23 -12.25
CA ASP A 147 4.30 -1.79 -13.58
C ASP A 147 3.43 -2.83 -14.30
N ALA A 148 3.57 -4.11 -13.95
CA ALA A 148 2.72 -5.19 -14.43
C ALA A 148 1.32 -5.19 -13.78
N GLY A 149 1.13 -4.46 -12.68
CA GLY A 149 -0.14 -4.34 -11.98
C GLY A 149 -0.84 -3.02 -12.25
N SER A 150 -2.10 -2.92 -11.81
CA SER A 150 -2.87 -1.69 -11.82
C SER A 150 -3.23 -1.27 -10.40
N VAL A 151 -3.32 0.03 -10.16
CA VAL A 151 -3.80 0.61 -8.91
C VAL A 151 -5.11 1.36 -9.17
N GLN A 152 -5.96 1.40 -8.16
CA GLN A 152 -7.21 2.17 -8.19
C GLN A 152 -7.15 3.21 -7.08
N PHE A 153 -7.39 4.46 -7.45
CA PHE A 153 -7.51 5.57 -6.51
C PHE A 153 -8.97 5.79 -6.17
N ALA A 154 -9.22 6.51 -5.08
CA ALA A 154 -10.57 6.93 -4.70
C ALA A 154 -11.21 7.79 -5.80
N GLU A 155 -12.52 7.96 -5.75
CA GLU A 155 -13.22 8.90 -6.62
C GLU A 155 -12.68 10.33 -6.39
N LEU A 156 -12.70 11.12 -7.46
CA LEU A 156 -12.28 12.52 -7.38
C LEU A 156 -13.20 13.30 -6.45
N PRO A 157 -12.66 14.22 -5.62
CA PRO A 157 -13.45 14.98 -4.67
C PRO A 157 -14.46 15.89 -5.41
N LYS A 158 -15.61 16.08 -4.78
CA LYS A 158 -16.63 17.03 -5.25
C LYS A 158 -16.59 18.27 -4.38
N VAL A 159 -16.32 19.41 -4.97
CA VAL A 159 -16.37 20.69 -4.27
C VAL A 159 -17.78 21.25 -4.40
N SER A 160 -18.46 21.46 -3.26
CA SER A 160 -19.74 22.16 -3.19
C SER A 160 -19.58 23.40 -2.33
N ILE A 161 -20.04 24.53 -2.85
CA ILE A 161 -20.04 25.82 -2.14
C ILE A 161 -21.40 25.97 -1.48
N ARG A 162 -21.42 26.08 -0.15
CA ARG A 162 -22.64 26.46 0.58
C ARG A 162 -22.70 27.99 0.62
N THR A 163 -23.71 28.55 0.04
CA THR A 163 -24.03 29.98 0.18
C THR A 163 -24.81 30.21 1.46
N HIS A 164 -24.68 31.39 2.06
CA HIS A 164 -25.42 31.76 3.29
C HIS A 164 -26.95 31.72 3.13
N ALA A 165 -27.47 31.48 1.93
CA ALA A 165 -28.90 31.32 1.66
C ALA A 165 -29.44 29.93 2.02
N ASP A 166 -28.54 28.93 2.10
CA ASP A 166 -28.90 27.59 2.50
C ASP A 166 -28.72 27.45 4.01
N GLY A 167 -29.86 27.61 4.76
CA GLY A 167 -29.87 27.40 6.20
C GLY A 167 -29.28 26.04 6.61
N PRO A 168 -29.00 25.82 7.90
CA PRO A 168 -28.35 24.59 8.36
C PRO A 168 -29.24 23.40 8.06
N ASP A 169 -28.98 22.69 6.96
CA ASP A 169 -29.56 21.39 6.71
C ASP A 169 -29.00 20.37 7.71
N GLU A 170 -29.82 20.07 8.69
CA GLU A 170 -29.67 19.10 9.77
C GLU A 170 -29.67 17.64 9.23
N LYS A 171 -29.06 17.38 8.07
CA LYS A 171 -29.03 16.03 7.44
C LYS A 171 -27.67 15.53 6.97
N ALA A 172 -26.59 15.87 7.68
CA ALA A 172 -25.29 15.25 7.43
C ALA A 172 -24.77 14.52 8.68
N GLY A 173 -25.57 13.56 9.18
CA GLY A 173 -25.21 12.88 10.42
C GLY A 173 -25.94 11.55 10.63
N LYS A 174 -26.24 10.80 9.57
CA LYS A 174 -26.88 9.50 9.79
C LYS A 174 -26.68 8.56 8.61
N GLU A 175 -25.47 8.07 8.48
CA GLU A 175 -25.16 6.82 7.80
C GLU A 175 -23.73 6.45 8.13
N GLU A 176 -23.55 5.65 9.14
CA GLU A 176 -22.70 4.46 9.18
C GLU A 176 -22.70 3.88 10.61
N LYS A 177 -23.74 3.14 10.92
CA LYS A 177 -23.73 2.12 11.96
C LYS A 177 -24.46 0.90 11.45
N THR A 178 -23.79 0.08 10.71
CA THR A 178 -24.11 -1.34 10.60
C THR A 178 -22.94 -2.13 11.16
N GLY A 179 -22.91 -2.17 12.49
CA GLY A 179 -22.09 -3.08 13.24
C GLY A 179 -22.69 -4.47 13.16
N LYS A 180 -21.87 -5.41 12.84
CA LYS A 180 -22.12 -6.84 12.90
C LYS A 180 -22.03 -7.29 14.36
N GLU A 181 -23.16 -7.50 15.00
CA GLU A 181 -23.25 -8.28 16.23
C GLU A 181 -22.97 -9.75 15.89
N GLU A 182 -21.86 -10.25 16.36
CA GLU A 182 -21.59 -11.68 16.42
C GLU A 182 -21.82 -12.18 17.84
N LYS A 183 -22.88 -12.99 17.96
CA LYS A 183 -23.26 -13.73 19.15
C LYS A 183 -22.12 -14.65 19.58
N ALA A 184 -21.63 -14.47 20.78
CA ALA A 184 -20.92 -15.53 21.48
C ALA A 184 -21.66 -15.90 22.76
N GLY A 185 -21.90 -17.18 22.88
CA GLY A 185 -22.83 -17.83 23.74
C GLY A 185 -22.53 -17.79 25.24
N LYS A 186 -23.63 -17.96 25.93
CA LYS A 186 -23.84 -18.40 27.30
C LYS A 186 -23.06 -19.67 27.60
N ASN A 187 -22.26 -19.69 28.62
CA ASN A 187 -22.31 -20.73 29.67
C ASN A 187 -21.26 -20.42 30.74
N GLY A 188 -21.65 -20.42 31.99
CA GLY A 188 -21.38 -21.35 33.04
C GLY A 188 -21.27 -20.67 34.38
N LYS A 189 -22.21 -20.84 35.13
CA LYS A 189 -22.58 -20.81 36.52
C LYS A 189 -21.47 -21.35 37.47
N ASN A 190 -21.53 -20.84 38.71
CA ASN A 190 -20.95 -21.36 39.97
C ASN A 190 -19.56 -20.82 40.36
N ASP A 191 -19.30 -20.56 41.61
CA ASP A 191 -20.02 -20.67 42.90
C ASP A 191 -19.16 -19.93 43.95
N LYS A 192 -19.86 -19.36 44.94
CA LYS A 192 -19.50 -19.17 46.36
C LYS A 192 -18.02 -19.04 46.81
N GLY A 193 -17.82 -18.03 47.60
CA GLY A 193 -17.35 -18.36 48.93
C GLY A 193 -16.36 -17.41 49.57
N ALA A 194 -16.87 -16.64 50.54
CA ALA A 194 -16.31 -16.41 51.86
C ALA A 194 -14.96 -15.64 52.00
N LYS A 195 -15.01 -14.39 52.47
CA LYS A 195 -14.91 -14.04 53.90
C LYS A 195 -13.49 -14.05 54.50
N ASN A 196 -13.22 -12.96 55.11
CA ASN A 196 -12.29 -12.72 56.25
C ASN A 196 -10.83 -12.37 55.85
N GLU A 197 -10.32 -11.38 56.37
CA GLU A 197 -10.12 -10.67 57.65
C GLU A 197 -8.66 -10.24 57.78
N LYS A 198 -8.47 -9.01 58.13
CA LYS A 198 -7.45 -8.43 59.02
C LYS A 198 -5.99 -8.93 58.98
N LYS A 199 -5.06 -8.10 58.62
CA LYS A 199 -4.21 -7.35 59.54
C LYS A 199 -3.38 -6.34 58.74
#